data_c40ccbd8983df8f33dc72dfd426fa194
#
_entry.id   c40ccbd8983df8f33dc72dfd426fa194
#
_cell.length_a   1.000
_cell.length_b   1.000
_cell.length_c   1.000
_cell.angle_alpha   90.00
_cell.angle_beta   90.00
_cell.angle_gamma   90.00
#
_symmetry.space_group_name_H-M   'P 1'
#
loop_
_entity.id
_entity.type
_entity.pdbx_description
1 polymer ?
#
loop_
_entity_poly.entity_id
_entity_poly.type
_entity_poly.pdbx_seq_one_letter_code
_entity_poly.pdbx_strand_id
1 'polypeptide(L)'
;GGLNLPVTVYTAANEIVSTGDAGFENIWSLQDCIETLYCFGNEEQREKYIPRVCKGETMSMDLTEPDAGSDLQSVMLKATFDEENNCWRLNGSKRFITNGDSDIHLVLARSEAGTRDGRGLSMFIYDKRDGGVDVRRIENKLGIHGSPTCELVYKNAKCELCGDRK
;
A
#
# COMPACT_ATOMS: atom_id res chain seq x y z
N GLY A 1 11.08 -13.81 -0.72
CA GLY A 1 12.45 -13.31 -0.67
C GLY A 1 13.07 -13.42 0.72
N GLY A 2 14.31 -12.99 0.86
CA GLY A 2 15.02 -13.04 2.14
C GLY A 2 15.17 -14.46 2.69
N LEU A 3 15.03 -14.58 4.00
CA LEU A 3 15.22 -15.86 4.71
C LEU A 3 14.02 -16.79 4.62
N ASN A 4 12.92 -16.35 4.06
CA ASN A 4 11.66 -17.10 3.95
C ASN A 4 11.23 -17.71 5.29
N LEU A 5 11.29 -16.90 6.36
CA LEU A 5 10.93 -17.34 7.71
C LEU A 5 9.41 -17.47 7.85
N PRO A 6 8.94 -18.44 8.66
CA PRO A 6 7.54 -18.51 9.04
C PRO A 6 7.07 -17.23 9.75
N VAL A 7 5.82 -16.84 9.58
CA VAL A 7 5.22 -15.64 10.21
C VAL A 7 5.44 -15.60 11.72
N THR A 8 5.39 -16.75 12.41
CA THR A 8 5.66 -16.84 13.85
C THR A 8 7.07 -16.36 14.21
N VAL A 9 8.08 -16.73 13.42
CA VAL A 9 9.48 -16.31 13.67
C VAL A 9 9.64 -14.82 13.33
N TYR A 10 8.99 -14.36 12.28
CA TYR A 10 8.96 -12.95 11.91
C TYR A 10 8.32 -12.09 13.02
N THR A 11 7.19 -12.54 13.59
CA THR A 11 6.53 -11.85 14.71
C THR A 11 7.44 -11.76 15.94
N ALA A 12 8.19 -12.83 16.26
CA ALA A 12 9.16 -12.81 17.35
C ALA A 12 10.33 -11.84 17.07
N ALA A 13 10.74 -11.71 15.81
CA ALA A 13 11.76 -10.72 15.43
C ALA A 13 11.23 -9.29 15.56
N ASN A 14 9.95 -9.04 15.23
CA ASN A 14 9.29 -7.74 15.40
C ASN A 14 9.26 -7.31 16.87
N GLU A 15 9.05 -8.21 17.80
CA GLU A 15 9.11 -7.91 19.25
C GLU A 15 10.51 -7.36 19.64
N ILE A 16 11.57 -7.96 19.12
CA ILE A 16 12.94 -7.52 19.40
C ILE A 16 13.20 -6.14 18.80
N VAL A 17 12.79 -5.93 17.54
CA VAL A 17 12.96 -4.65 16.84
C VAL A 17 12.19 -3.54 17.52
N SER A 18 10.92 -3.79 17.91
CA SER A 18 10.06 -2.80 18.58
C SER A 18 10.58 -2.38 19.95
N THR A 19 11.33 -3.26 20.64
CA THR A 19 12.00 -2.92 21.89
C THR A 19 13.12 -1.90 21.66
N GLY A 20 13.78 -1.94 20.51
CA GLY A 20 14.81 -0.97 20.14
C GLY A 20 14.23 0.34 19.63
N ASP A 21 13.32 0.28 18.68
CA ASP A 21 12.65 1.45 18.07
C ASP A 21 11.30 1.06 17.45
N ALA A 22 10.22 1.49 18.10
CA ALA A 22 8.86 1.23 17.60
C ALA A 22 8.54 1.96 16.28
N GLY A 23 9.21 3.07 15.98
CA GLY A 23 9.06 3.79 14.71
C GLY A 23 9.69 3.00 13.56
N PHE A 24 10.85 2.44 13.78
CA PHE A 24 11.53 1.58 12.81
C PHE A 24 10.77 0.25 12.62
N GLU A 25 10.30 -0.36 13.70
CA GLU A 25 9.48 -1.58 13.62
C GLU A 25 8.24 -1.37 12.77
N ASN A 26 7.58 -0.22 12.89
CA ASN A 26 6.39 0.12 12.12
C ASN A 26 6.64 0.17 10.61
N ILE A 27 7.85 0.58 10.18
CA ILE A 27 8.27 0.51 8.76
C ILE A 27 8.68 -0.92 8.39
N TRP A 28 9.40 -1.60 9.26
CA TRP A 28 9.82 -2.97 9.05
C TRP A 28 8.62 -3.90 8.84
N SER A 29 7.60 -3.81 9.69
CA SER A 29 6.42 -4.68 9.59
C SER A 29 5.64 -4.47 8.29
N LEU A 30 5.68 -3.26 7.70
CA LEU A 30 5.06 -3.00 6.40
C LEU A 30 5.75 -3.70 5.22
N GLN A 31 6.97 -4.18 5.38
CA GLN A 31 7.62 -5.00 4.35
C GLN A 31 6.88 -6.34 4.11
N ASP A 32 6.02 -6.76 5.04
CA ASP A 32 5.11 -7.90 4.85
C ASP A 32 4.06 -7.68 3.76
N CYS A 33 3.85 -6.45 3.29
CA CYS A 33 3.05 -6.18 2.10
C CYS A 33 3.56 -6.96 0.88
N ILE A 34 4.84 -7.34 0.88
CA ILE A 34 5.44 -8.18 -0.16
C ILE A 34 4.80 -9.57 -0.22
N GLU A 35 4.35 -10.13 0.90
CA GLU A 35 3.69 -11.43 0.94
C GLU A 35 2.33 -11.38 0.24
N THR A 36 1.59 -10.26 0.42
CA THR A 36 0.35 -10.03 -0.35
C THR A 36 0.63 -10.04 -1.85
N LEU A 37 1.68 -9.37 -2.27
CA LEU A 37 2.09 -9.34 -3.67
C LEU A 37 2.56 -10.73 -4.14
N TYR A 38 3.29 -11.47 -3.31
CA TYR A 38 3.71 -12.83 -3.62
C TYR A 38 2.53 -13.77 -3.78
N CYS A 39 1.50 -13.68 -2.93
CA CYS A 39 0.32 -14.55 -2.97
C CYS A 39 -0.64 -14.20 -4.12
N PHE A 40 -0.86 -12.92 -4.40
CA PHE A 40 -1.93 -12.45 -5.28
C PHE A 40 -1.44 -11.77 -6.56
N GLY A 41 -0.20 -11.31 -6.61
CA GLY A 41 0.41 -10.73 -7.80
C GLY A 41 0.64 -11.78 -8.88
N ASN A 42 0.62 -11.36 -10.15
CA ASN A 42 1.04 -12.20 -11.28
C ASN A 42 2.57 -12.36 -11.32
N GLU A 43 3.07 -13.17 -12.25
CA GLU A 43 4.51 -13.48 -12.33
C GLU A 43 5.35 -12.23 -12.67
N GLU A 44 4.89 -11.40 -13.62
CA GLU A 44 5.53 -10.13 -13.98
C GLU A 44 5.66 -9.19 -12.76
N GLN A 45 4.59 -9.07 -11.96
CA GLN A 45 4.58 -8.23 -10.77
C GLN A 45 5.55 -8.77 -9.70
N ARG A 46 5.58 -10.09 -9.49
CA ARG A 46 6.53 -10.72 -8.56
C ARG A 46 7.98 -10.47 -8.98
N GLU A 47 8.29 -10.68 -10.24
CA GLU A 47 9.64 -10.46 -10.78
C GLU A 47 10.06 -8.99 -10.73
N LYS A 48 9.11 -8.08 -10.94
CA LYS A 48 9.34 -6.62 -10.92
C LYS A 48 9.57 -6.07 -9.52
N TYR A 49 8.72 -6.43 -8.56
CA TYR A 49 8.66 -5.75 -7.26
C TYR A 49 9.40 -6.48 -6.13
N ILE A 50 9.34 -7.82 -6.06
CA ILE A 50 9.96 -8.57 -4.95
C ILE A 50 11.47 -8.31 -4.85
N PRO A 51 12.27 -8.35 -5.94
CA PRO A 51 13.69 -8.08 -5.85
C PRO A 51 14.02 -6.65 -5.40
N ARG A 52 13.16 -5.68 -5.69
CA ARG A 52 13.34 -4.28 -5.29
C ARG A 52 13.18 -4.13 -3.78
N VAL A 53 12.13 -4.72 -3.21
CA VAL A 53 11.90 -4.73 -1.76
C VAL A 53 13.01 -5.47 -1.03
N CYS A 54 13.49 -6.61 -1.56
CA CYS A 54 14.63 -7.34 -1.00
C CYS A 54 15.94 -6.53 -1.02
N LYS A 55 16.04 -5.50 -1.86
CA LYS A 55 17.20 -4.58 -1.94
C LYS A 55 17.02 -3.32 -1.10
N GLY A 56 15.91 -3.17 -0.39
CA GLY A 56 15.66 -2.09 0.57
C GLY A 56 14.64 -1.04 0.13
N GLU A 57 13.97 -1.18 -1.02
CA GLU A 57 12.80 -0.33 -1.31
C GLU A 57 11.68 -0.63 -0.33
N THR A 58 10.99 0.42 0.10
CA THR A 58 9.99 0.33 1.16
C THR A 58 8.58 0.21 0.61
N MET A 59 7.67 -0.35 1.42
CA MET A 59 6.27 -0.51 1.06
C MET A 59 5.34 0.22 2.02
N SER A 60 4.12 0.50 1.55
CA SER A 60 2.99 0.93 2.36
C SER A 60 1.72 0.18 1.97
N MET A 61 0.73 0.21 2.88
CA MET A 61 -0.60 -0.34 2.65
C MET A 61 -1.62 0.80 2.78
N ASP A 62 -2.14 1.25 1.66
CA ASP A 62 -2.96 2.46 1.56
C ASP A 62 -4.45 2.10 1.57
N LEU A 63 -4.99 1.89 2.76
CA LEU A 63 -6.38 1.47 2.96
C LEU A 63 -7.27 2.65 3.38
N THR A 64 -6.91 3.32 4.47
CA THR A 64 -7.72 4.28 5.20
C THR A 64 -7.98 5.57 4.42
N GLU A 65 -9.21 6.05 4.49
CA GLU A 65 -9.64 7.36 4.00
C GLU A 65 -10.25 8.20 5.14
N PRO A 66 -10.48 9.51 4.96
CA PRO A 66 -11.09 10.35 5.99
C PRO A 66 -12.38 9.79 6.57
N ASP A 67 -13.22 9.18 5.73
CA ASP A 67 -14.55 8.65 6.10
C ASP A 67 -14.61 7.11 6.07
N ALA A 68 -13.48 6.42 5.88
CA ALA A 68 -13.40 4.96 5.79
C ALA A 68 -12.13 4.44 6.51
N GLY A 69 -12.25 4.20 7.80
CA GLY A 69 -11.21 3.58 8.64
C GLY A 69 -11.53 2.12 8.92
N SER A 70 -12.27 1.84 9.99
CA SER A 70 -12.67 0.47 10.33
C SER A 70 -13.66 -0.12 9.31
N ASP A 71 -14.51 0.70 8.73
CA ASP A 71 -15.40 0.30 7.62
C ASP A 71 -14.73 0.54 6.26
N LEU A 72 -13.85 -0.37 5.87
CA LEU A 72 -13.18 -0.31 4.56
C LEU A 72 -14.13 -0.52 3.38
N GLN A 73 -15.35 -1.00 3.59
CA GLN A 73 -16.33 -1.10 2.51
C GLN A 73 -16.73 0.27 1.96
N SER A 74 -16.60 1.31 2.79
CA SER A 74 -16.91 2.71 2.45
C SER A 74 -15.77 3.43 1.71
N VAL A 75 -14.68 2.76 1.35
CA VAL A 75 -13.58 3.33 0.55
C VAL A 75 -14.11 3.90 -0.77
N MET A 76 -13.74 5.14 -1.08
CA MET A 76 -14.22 5.92 -2.22
C MET A 76 -13.13 6.28 -3.24
N LEU A 77 -11.84 6.09 -2.92
CA LEU A 77 -10.75 6.28 -3.89
C LEU A 77 -11.06 5.45 -5.14
N LYS A 78 -11.08 6.10 -6.29
CA LYS A 78 -11.51 5.48 -7.55
C LYS A 78 -10.33 4.91 -8.31
N ALA A 79 -10.51 3.71 -8.85
CA ALA A 79 -9.66 3.13 -9.87
C ALA A 79 -10.46 3.06 -11.19
N THR A 80 -9.91 3.65 -12.24
CA THR A 80 -10.54 3.66 -13.58
C THR A 80 -9.55 3.06 -14.57
N PHE A 81 -10.03 2.19 -15.45
CA PHE A 81 -9.18 1.66 -16.51
C PHE A 81 -9.07 2.67 -17.65
N ASP A 82 -7.87 2.99 -18.03
CA ASP A 82 -7.49 3.87 -19.13
C ASP A 82 -7.19 3.00 -20.35
N GLU A 83 -8.17 2.86 -21.24
CA GLU A 83 -8.08 1.98 -22.42
C GLU A 83 -7.03 2.46 -23.43
N GLU A 84 -6.80 3.77 -23.54
CA GLU A 84 -5.81 4.33 -24.47
C GLU A 84 -4.39 3.97 -24.07
N ASN A 85 -4.10 3.97 -22.76
CA ASN A 85 -2.78 3.67 -22.21
C ASN A 85 -2.66 2.26 -21.66
N ASN A 86 -3.74 1.45 -21.73
CA ASN A 86 -3.83 0.08 -21.20
C ASN A 86 -3.32 -0.02 -19.75
N CYS A 87 -3.79 0.87 -18.88
CA CYS A 87 -3.39 0.89 -17.47
C CYS A 87 -4.53 1.37 -16.56
N TRP A 88 -4.42 1.11 -15.26
CA TRP A 88 -5.33 1.66 -14.27
C TRP A 88 -4.86 3.03 -13.79
N ARG A 89 -5.83 3.87 -13.40
CA ARG A 89 -5.61 5.21 -12.87
C ARG A 89 -6.33 5.39 -11.54
N LEU A 90 -5.60 5.85 -10.52
CA LEU A 90 -6.12 6.15 -9.20
C LEU A 90 -6.42 7.64 -9.05
N ASN A 91 -7.59 7.95 -8.46
CA ASN A 91 -8.03 9.31 -8.17
C ASN A 91 -8.74 9.37 -6.82
N GLY A 92 -8.30 10.24 -5.92
CA GLY A 92 -8.87 10.45 -4.60
C GLY A 92 -7.79 10.68 -3.54
N SER A 93 -8.12 10.43 -2.28
CA SER A 93 -7.18 10.64 -1.16
C SER A 93 -7.18 9.45 -0.21
N LYS A 94 -6.02 9.22 0.39
CA LYS A 94 -5.81 8.30 1.52
C LYS A 94 -5.29 9.09 2.70
N ARG A 95 -5.62 8.65 3.91
CA ARG A 95 -5.22 9.36 5.14
C ARG A 95 -4.69 8.40 6.19
N PHE A 96 -3.80 8.89 7.02
CA PHE A 96 -3.14 8.12 8.08
C PHE A 96 -2.35 6.92 7.55
N ILE A 97 -1.73 7.06 6.38
CA ILE A 97 -0.98 5.98 5.75
C ILE A 97 0.40 5.89 6.36
N THR A 98 0.66 4.79 7.04
CA THR A 98 1.96 4.46 7.62
C THR A 98 2.97 4.28 6.51
N ASN A 99 4.13 4.94 6.65
CA ASN A 99 5.18 4.96 5.63
C ASN A 99 4.67 5.40 4.24
N GLY A 100 3.72 6.36 4.22
CA GLY A 100 3.06 6.79 2.98
C GLY A 100 3.97 7.53 1.98
N ASP A 101 5.25 7.73 2.28
CA ASP A 101 6.29 8.20 1.36
C ASP A 101 7.13 7.04 0.78
N SER A 102 6.65 5.81 0.87
CA SER A 102 7.32 4.61 0.40
C SER A 102 7.52 4.56 -1.13
N ASP A 103 8.29 3.58 -1.59
CA ASP A 103 8.60 3.38 -3.00
C ASP A 103 7.47 2.64 -3.74
N ILE A 104 6.82 1.70 -3.05
CA ILE A 104 5.78 0.81 -3.59
C ILE A 104 4.59 0.82 -2.63
N HIS A 105 3.39 1.02 -3.17
CA HIS A 105 2.17 1.06 -2.38
C HIS A 105 1.19 -0.04 -2.80
N LEU A 106 0.60 -0.73 -1.83
CA LEU A 106 -0.60 -1.53 -2.03
C LEU A 106 -1.83 -0.67 -1.71
N VAL A 107 -2.64 -0.38 -2.71
CA VAL A 107 -3.72 0.60 -2.62
C VAL A 107 -5.07 -0.08 -2.79
N LEU A 108 -5.93 0.02 -1.77
CA LEU A 108 -7.33 -0.41 -1.89
C LEU A 108 -8.15 0.68 -2.56
N ALA A 109 -8.79 0.36 -3.68
CA ALA A 109 -9.58 1.32 -4.44
C ALA A 109 -10.85 0.70 -5.02
N ARG A 110 -11.83 1.55 -5.30
CA ARG A 110 -13.09 1.16 -5.93
C ARG A 110 -12.93 1.08 -7.45
N SER A 111 -12.93 -0.15 -7.96
CA SER A 111 -12.82 -0.47 -9.38
C SER A 111 -14.18 -0.66 -10.07
N GLU A 112 -15.25 -0.92 -9.29
CA GLU A 112 -16.59 -1.16 -9.83
C GLU A 112 -17.49 0.06 -9.61
N ALA A 113 -17.84 0.74 -10.70
CA ALA A 113 -18.73 1.90 -10.67
C ALA A 113 -20.11 1.53 -10.13
N GLY A 114 -20.69 2.43 -9.31
CA GLY A 114 -22.04 2.25 -8.76
C GLY A 114 -22.13 1.32 -7.55
N THR A 115 -21.02 0.69 -7.12
CA THR A 115 -20.97 -0.13 -5.91
C THR A 115 -20.69 0.72 -4.67
N ARG A 116 -21.16 0.27 -3.50
CA ARG A 116 -20.92 0.92 -2.20
C ARG A 116 -20.48 -0.06 -1.10
N ASP A 117 -20.21 -1.30 -1.46
CA ASP A 117 -19.77 -2.35 -0.55
C ASP A 117 -18.41 -2.92 -0.97
N GLY A 118 -17.92 -3.91 -0.22
CA GLY A 118 -16.61 -4.54 -0.45
C GLY A 118 -16.48 -5.23 -1.80
N ARG A 119 -17.61 -5.59 -2.45
CA ARG A 119 -17.60 -6.25 -3.76
C ARG A 119 -17.12 -5.34 -4.90
N GLY A 120 -17.09 -4.04 -4.67
CA GLY A 120 -16.61 -3.08 -5.67
C GLY A 120 -15.15 -2.67 -5.47
N LEU A 121 -14.45 -3.26 -4.52
CA LEU A 121 -13.07 -2.92 -4.17
C LEU A 121 -12.08 -3.92 -4.77
N SER A 122 -10.95 -3.40 -5.23
CA SER A 122 -9.81 -4.20 -5.69
C SER A 122 -8.51 -3.62 -5.14
N MET A 123 -7.46 -4.44 -5.12
CA MET A 123 -6.14 -4.04 -4.70
C MET A 123 -5.30 -3.63 -5.91
N PHE A 124 -4.56 -2.56 -5.78
CA PHE A 124 -3.67 -2.04 -6.83
C PHE A 124 -2.25 -1.87 -6.30
N ILE A 125 -1.28 -2.02 -7.20
CA ILE A 125 0.12 -1.69 -6.95
C ILE A 125 0.39 -0.34 -7.60
N TYR A 126 0.84 0.64 -6.79
CA TYR A 126 1.34 1.90 -7.29
C TYR A 126 2.85 1.97 -7.06
N ASP A 127 3.59 2.34 -8.09
CA ASP A 127 5.04 2.59 -8.04
C ASP A 127 5.27 4.11 -8.00
N LYS A 128 5.97 4.61 -6.98
CA LYS A 128 6.28 6.03 -6.81
C LYS A 128 6.99 6.63 -8.03
N ARG A 129 7.71 5.81 -8.81
CA ARG A 129 8.41 6.22 -10.02
C ARG A 129 7.47 6.68 -11.14
N ASP A 130 6.21 6.19 -11.12
CA ASP A 130 5.19 6.57 -12.11
C ASP A 130 4.59 7.96 -11.83
N GLY A 131 4.81 8.53 -10.64
CA GLY A 131 4.28 9.84 -10.25
C GLY A 131 2.76 9.88 -10.09
N GLY A 132 2.20 11.09 -9.94
CA GLY A 132 0.76 11.28 -9.79
C GLY A 132 0.22 11.12 -8.37
N VAL A 133 1.11 10.98 -7.38
CA VAL A 133 0.73 10.98 -5.95
C VAL A 133 1.52 12.07 -5.23
N ASP A 134 0.79 12.92 -4.52
CA ASP A 134 1.37 13.94 -3.66
C ASP A 134 1.26 13.51 -2.20
N VAL A 135 2.36 13.54 -1.48
CA VAL A 135 2.38 13.53 -0.01
C VAL A 135 1.98 14.92 0.46
N ARG A 136 0.70 15.10 0.78
CA ARG A 136 0.15 16.40 1.15
C ARG A 136 0.60 16.83 2.54
N ARG A 137 0.74 15.87 3.44
CA ARG A 137 1.12 16.12 4.82
C ARG A 137 1.68 14.86 5.47
N ILE A 138 2.66 15.03 6.34
CA ILE A 138 3.07 14.05 7.35
C ILE A 138 2.43 14.47 8.67
N GLU A 139 1.74 13.55 9.33
CA GLU A 139 0.99 13.83 10.56
C GLU A 139 1.94 14.07 11.74
N ASN A 140 1.60 15.06 12.57
CA ASN A 140 2.25 15.25 13.86
C ASN A 140 1.60 14.30 14.88
N LYS A 141 2.35 13.33 15.37
CA LYS A 141 1.85 12.24 16.23
C LYS A 141 2.35 12.37 17.66
N LEU A 142 1.67 11.74 18.61
CA LEU A 142 2.08 11.66 20.02
C LEU A 142 3.28 10.71 20.23
N GLY A 143 3.55 9.81 19.30
CA GLY A 143 4.65 8.85 19.34
C GLY A 143 4.91 8.23 17.96
N ILE A 144 5.85 7.29 17.89
CA ILE A 144 6.23 6.59 16.64
C ILE A 144 6.62 7.60 15.54
N HIS A 145 7.42 8.61 15.91
CA HIS A 145 7.79 9.71 15.01
C HIS A 145 8.74 9.26 13.89
N GLY A 146 9.47 8.16 14.05
CA GLY A 146 10.37 7.61 13.04
C GLY A 146 9.65 7.03 11.81
N SER A 147 8.33 6.77 11.91
CA SER A 147 7.51 6.31 10.78
C SER A 147 6.65 7.45 10.26
N PRO A 148 6.79 7.90 8.99
CA PRO A 148 5.97 8.96 8.44
C PRO A 148 4.54 8.44 8.20
N THR A 149 3.56 9.05 8.89
CA THR A 149 2.15 8.80 8.66
C THR A 149 1.59 9.89 7.77
N CYS A 150 1.20 9.55 6.55
CA CYS A 150 0.95 10.51 5.49
C CYS A 150 -0.53 10.67 5.14
N GLU A 151 -0.87 11.87 4.65
CA GLU A 151 -2.04 12.12 3.81
C GLU A 151 -1.57 12.13 2.36
N LEU A 152 -2.17 11.24 1.54
CA LEU A 152 -1.83 11.05 0.13
C LEU A 152 -2.96 11.54 -0.77
N VAL A 153 -2.61 12.22 -1.85
CA VAL A 153 -3.55 12.65 -2.89
C VAL A 153 -3.14 12.03 -4.23
N TYR A 154 -3.99 11.17 -4.75
CA TYR A 154 -3.83 10.49 -6.03
C TYR A 154 -4.47 11.36 -7.13
N LYS A 155 -3.68 11.73 -8.13
CA LYS A 155 -4.06 12.57 -9.26
C LYS A 155 -3.76 11.84 -10.56
N ASN A 156 -4.71 11.04 -11.01
CA ASN A 156 -4.55 10.23 -12.21
C ASN A 156 -3.32 9.31 -12.16
N ALA A 157 -2.99 8.82 -10.97
CA ALA A 157 -1.79 8.03 -10.71
C ALA A 157 -1.90 6.66 -11.41
N LYS A 158 -0.89 6.33 -12.23
CA LYS A 158 -0.82 5.04 -12.90
C LYS A 158 -0.59 3.94 -11.89
N CYS A 159 -1.28 2.81 -12.04
CA CYS A 159 -1.13 1.64 -11.19
C CYS A 159 -1.44 0.34 -11.94
N GLU A 160 -1.15 -0.77 -11.29
CA GLU A 160 -1.41 -2.12 -11.78
C GLU A 160 -2.42 -2.81 -10.87
N LEU A 161 -3.36 -3.56 -11.44
CA LEU A 161 -4.27 -4.40 -10.67
C LEU A 161 -3.48 -5.56 -10.05
N CYS A 162 -3.61 -5.76 -8.73
CA CYS A 162 -3.04 -6.90 -8.02
C CYS A 162 -4.14 -7.92 -7.72
N GLY A 163 -3.99 -9.12 -8.22
CA GLY A 163 -5.02 -10.15 -8.12
C GLY A 163 -6.15 -9.96 -9.13
N ASP A 164 -7.32 -10.47 -8.79
CA ASP A 164 -8.49 -10.44 -9.65
C ASP A 164 -9.33 -9.18 -9.42
N ARG A 165 -9.91 -8.66 -10.51
CA ARG A 165 -10.96 -7.65 -10.45
C ARG A 165 -12.24 -8.29 -9.94
N LYS A 166 -12.92 -7.61 -9.03
CA LYS A 166 -14.21 -8.09 -8.48
C LYS A 166 -15.40 -7.37 -9.05
#